data_a441ef9ff165e6c2522501c84ee3607b
#
_entry.id   a441ef9ff165e6c2522501c84ee3607b
#
_cell.length_a   1.000
_cell.length_b   1.000
_cell.length_c   1.000
_cell.angle_alpha   90.00
_cell.angle_beta   90.00
_cell.angle_gamma   90.00
#
_symmetry.space_group_name_H-M   'P 1'
#
loop_
_entity.id
_entity.type
_entity.pdbx_description
1 polymer ?
#
loop_
_entity_poly.entity_id
_entity_poly.type
_entity_poly.pdbx_seq_one_letter_code
_entity_poly.pdbx_strand_id
1 'polypeptide(L)'
;MNEASETRALKRARKKAATADRVVIKAGTNSLTDETSKLDDEKLDKLVDDVMKLRERGRDVLFVSSGAIGAGKGRIGYPNGTIEEAQALSTVGQSHLMRRYTESFERYDQKIAQILVTQNDLDSAERFTNFKNTIETLLEWGIVPIINENDAVATEEIQIGDNDMLSSSVAVGVDAGLLVTLTDVGGVYTSNPKENPDAERIEAVGYNYGDVQEIVDESATAKFGGIQTKVAGAHSVSERGIPAIIARSTKEDVVERIVDEEAVGTIFVPEDTTDD
;
A
#
# COMPACT_ATOMS: atom_id res chain seq x y z
N MET A 1 14.55 22.10 -14.16
CA MET A 1 13.43 21.94 -15.13
C MET A 1 12.56 23.17 -15.01
N ASN A 2 11.78 23.58 -16.02
CA ASN A 2 10.88 24.73 -15.86
C ASN A 2 9.49 24.26 -15.39
N GLU A 3 8.76 25.15 -14.72
CA GLU A 3 7.42 24.91 -14.13
C GLU A 3 6.41 24.30 -15.12
N ALA A 4 6.49 24.67 -16.41
CA ALA A 4 5.62 24.12 -17.46
C ALA A 4 5.93 22.64 -17.77
N SER A 5 7.18 22.21 -17.63
CA SER A 5 7.61 20.80 -17.80
C SER A 5 7.11 19.93 -16.63
N GLU A 6 7.23 20.42 -15.41
CA GLU A 6 6.76 19.74 -14.19
C GLU A 6 5.22 19.55 -14.21
N THR A 7 4.49 20.62 -14.56
CA THR A 7 3.03 20.54 -14.72
C THR A 7 2.62 19.50 -15.77
N ARG A 8 3.38 19.39 -16.87
CA ARG A 8 3.11 18.40 -17.92
C ARG A 8 3.42 16.98 -17.46
N ALA A 9 4.52 16.77 -16.74
CA ALA A 9 4.88 15.47 -16.18
C ALA A 9 3.83 14.99 -15.16
N LEU A 10 3.40 15.88 -14.25
CA LEU A 10 2.33 15.60 -13.29
C LEU A 10 1.02 15.18 -13.99
N LYS A 11 0.63 15.90 -15.02
CA LYS A 11 -0.60 15.59 -15.78
C LYS A 11 -0.51 14.23 -16.47
N ARG A 12 0.66 13.89 -17.05
CA ARG A 12 0.91 12.57 -17.63
C ARG A 12 0.87 11.45 -16.57
N ALA A 13 1.48 11.69 -15.40
CA ALA A 13 1.47 10.73 -14.30
C ALA A 13 0.03 10.42 -13.82
N ARG A 14 -0.81 11.45 -13.62
CA ARG A 14 -2.22 11.27 -13.24
C ARG A 14 -3.00 10.50 -14.30
N LYS A 15 -2.83 10.85 -15.57
CA LYS A 15 -3.46 10.13 -16.67
C LYS A 15 -3.00 8.67 -16.73
N LYS A 16 -1.69 8.39 -16.51
CA LYS A 16 -1.17 7.03 -16.47
C LYS A 16 -1.77 6.24 -15.30
N ALA A 17 -1.87 6.84 -14.11
CA ALA A 17 -2.54 6.25 -12.96
C ALA A 17 -4.02 5.94 -13.23
N ALA A 18 -4.75 6.88 -13.85
CA ALA A 18 -6.15 6.75 -14.19
C ALA A 18 -6.43 5.64 -15.21
N THR A 19 -5.50 5.38 -16.12
CA THR A 19 -5.64 4.35 -17.18
C THR A 19 -5.02 3.01 -16.85
N ALA A 20 -4.53 2.83 -15.61
CA ALA A 20 -3.90 1.58 -15.18
C ALA A 20 -4.88 0.40 -15.22
N ASP A 21 -4.59 -0.64 -15.96
CA ASP A 21 -5.41 -1.86 -16.03
C ASP A 21 -5.23 -2.74 -14.79
N ARG A 22 -4.04 -2.72 -14.19
CA ARG A 22 -3.70 -3.45 -12.98
C ARG A 22 -3.27 -2.49 -11.88
N VAL A 23 -3.90 -2.59 -10.71
CA VAL A 23 -3.68 -1.71 -9.57
C VAL A 23 -3.30 -2.53 -8.34
N VAL A 24 -2.20 -2.15 -7.69
CA VAL A 24 -1.84 -2.66 -6.37
C VAL A 24 -2.30 -1.64 -5.33
N ILE A 25 -3.14 -2.07 -4.39
CA ILE A 25 -3.59 -1.26 -3.26
C ILE A 25 -2.93 -1.80 -2.00
N LYS A 26 -2.22 -0.96 -1.27
CA LYS A 26 -1.66 -1.30 0.03
C LYS A 26 -2.40 -0.57 1.15
N ALA A 27 -2.85 -1.30 2.16
CA ALA A 27 -3.42 -0.72 3.37
C ALA A 27 -2.51 -0.94 4.58
N GLY A 28 -2.14 0.15 5.25
CA GLY A 28 -1.36 0.11 6.50
C GLY A 28 -2.23 -0.31 7.69
N THR A 29 -1.59 -0.70 8.81
CA THR A 29 -2.28 -1.16 10.03
C THR A 29 -3.33 -0.17 10.53
N ASN A 30 -3.00 1.12 10.58
CA ASN A 30 -3.93 2.17 11.04
C ASN A 30 -5.15 2.36 10.12
N SER A 31 -5.07 1.90 8.87
CA SER A 31 -6.19 1.89 7.92
C SER A 31 -7.15 0.73 8.14
N LEU A 32 -6.80 -0.23 9.01
CA LEU A 32 -7.54 -1.46 9.27
C LEU A 32 -7.95 -1.63 10.73
N THR A 33 -7.30 -0.92 11.66
CA THR A 33 -7.52 -1.07 13.10
C THR A 33 -7.96 0.23 13.74
N ASP A 34 -8.62 0.10 14.89
CA ASP A 34 -8.92 1.20 15.80
C ASP A 34 -7.70 1.53 16.70
N GLU A 35 -7.88 2.50 17.59
CA GLU A 35 -6.84 2.94 18.54
C GLU A 35 -6.45 1.86 19.58
N THR A 36 -7.30 0.82 19.73
CA THR A 36 -7.05 -0.33 20.62
C THR A 36 -6.42 -1.52 19.88
N SER A 37 -6.00 -1.34 18.63
CA SER A 37 -5.46 -2.36 17.72
C SER A 37 -6.47 -3.45 17.32
N LYS A 38 -7.77 -3.27 17.58
CA LYS A 38 -8.80 -4.18 17.07
C LYS A 38 -9.11 -3.84 15.62
N LEU A 39 -9.46 -4.86 14.83
CA LEU A 39 -9.97 -4.63 13.49
C LEU A 39 -11.20 -3.72 13.55
N ASP A 40 -11.20 -2.70 12.72
CA ASP A 40 -12.30 -1.76 12.53
C ASP A 40 -13.08 -2.19 11.29
N ASP A 41 -14.28 -2.69 11.54
CA ASP A 41 -15.13 -3.25 10.49
C ASP A 41 -15.52 -2.21 9.44
N GLU A 42 -15.79 -0.96 9.84
CA GLU A 42 -16.17 0.12 8.92
C GLU A 42 -15.01 0.52 8.00
N LYS A 43 -13.79 0.61 8.56
CA LYS A 43 -12.59 0.87 7.76
C LYS A 43 -12.32 -0.25 6.77
N LEU A 44 -12.45 -1.51 7.20
CA LEU A 44 -12.23 -2.67 6.36
C LEU A 44 -13.26 -2.76 5.25
N ASP A 45 -14.54 -2.58 5.57
CA ASP A 45 -15.63 -2.58 4.60
C ASP A 45 -15.45 -1.47 3.55
N LYS A 46 -15.06 -0.25 3.99
CA LYS A 46 -14.76 0.86 3.08
C LYS A 46 -13.60 0.54 2.12
N LEU A 47 -12.53 -0.09 2.62
CA LEU A 47 -11.42 -0.49 1.76
C LEU A 47 -11.83 -1.54 0.73
N VAL A 48 -12.68 -2.48 1.12
CA VAL A 48 -13.26 -3.47 0.19
C VAL A 48 -14.15 -2.78 -0.83
N ASP A 49 -14.98 -1.82 -0.44
CA ASP A 49 -15.80 -1.03 -1.35
C ASP A 49 -14.94 -0.29 -2.38
N ASP A 50 -13.82 0.33 -1.97
CA ASP A 50 -12.85 0.97 -2.88
C ASP A 50 -12.24 -0.04 -3.88
N VAL A 51 -11.87 -1.24 -3.42
CA VAL A 51 -11.38 -2.32 -4.30
C VAL A 51 -12.45 -2.74 -5.31
N MET A 52 -13.68 -2.93 -4.86
CA MET A 52 -14.77 -3.39 -5.72
C MET A 52 -15.15 -2.38 -6.77
N LYS A 53 -15.12 -1.08 -6.48
CA LYS A 53 -15.32 -0.02 -7.48
C LYS A 53 -14.32 -0.10 -8.64
N LEU A 54 -13.05 -0.43 -8.38
CA LEU A 54 -12.06 -0.67 -9.44
C LEU A 54 -12.37 -1.95 -10.22
N ARG A 55 -12.76 -3.03 -9.55
CA ARG A 55 -13.14 -4.29 -10.18
C ARG A 55 -14.34 -4.10 -11.12
N GLU A 56 -15.36 -3.35 -10.71
CA GLU A 56 -16.53 -2.99 -11.53
C GLU A 56 -16.16 -2.18 -12.76
N ARG A 57 -15.06 -1.41 -12.72
CA ARG A 57 -14.48 -0.70 -13.87
C ARG A 57 -13.57 -1.60 -14.72
N GLY A 58 -13.53 -2.91 -14.44
CA GLY A 58 -12.76 -3.90 -15.22
C GLY A 58 -11.25 -3.91 -14.92
N ARG A 59 -10.82 -3.34 -13.76
CA ARG A 59 -9.41 -3.34 -13.38
C ARG A 59 -9.03 -4.63 -12.65
N ASP A 60 -7.82 -5.11 -12.88
CA ASP A 60 -7.20 -6.11 -12.01
C ASP A 60 -6.72 -5.44 -10.72
N VAL A 61 -7.13 -5.98 -9.58
CA VAL A 61 -6.74 -5.42 -8.27
C VAL A 61 -6.05 -6.50 -7.44
N LEU A 62 -4.86 -6.16 -6.96
CA LEU A 62 -4.14 -6.89 -5.93
C LEU A 62 -4.16 -6.06 -4.65
N PHE A 63 -4.44 -6.70 -3.52
CA PHE A 63 -4.52 -6.02 -2.25
C PHE A 63 -3.39 -6.47 -1.32
N VAL A 64 -2.50 -5.55 -0.94
CA VAL A 64 -1.43 -5.81 0.04
C VAL A 64 -1.89 -5.31 1.39
N SER A 65 -2.12 -6.25 2.30
CA SER A 65 -2.63 -5.98 3.64
C SER A 65 -1.50 -5.86 4.66
N SER A 66 -1.78 -5.13 5.72
CA SER A 66 -1.02 -5.11 6.97
C SER A 66 -1.94 -5.49 8.14
N GLY A 67 -1.47 -5.31 9.36
CA GLY A 67 -2.33 -5.33 10.54
C GLY A 67 -2.55 -6.70 11.17
N ALA A 68 -1.90 -7.76 10.70
CA ALA A 68 -2.04 -9.10 11.30
C ALA A 68 -1.61 -9.12 12.78
N ILE A 69 -0.44 -8.57 13.11
CA ILE A 69 0.05 -8.48 14.50
C ILE A 69 -0.92 -7.67 15.36
N GLY A 70 -1.37 -6.50 14.86
CA GLY A 70 -2.34 -5.63 15.54
C GLY A 70 -3.67 -6.34 15.80
N ALA A 71 -4.21 -7.00 14.77
CA ALA A 71 -5.45 -7.77 14.88
C ALA A 71 -5.35 -8.93 15.90
N GLY A 72 -4.19 -9.60 15.95
CA GLY A 72 -3.92 -10.64 16.95
C GLY A 72 -3.88 -10.06 18.36
N LYS A 73 -3.15 -8.96 18.55
CA LYS A 73 -3.09 -8.22 19.82
C LYS A 73 -4.48 -7.79 20.30
N GLY A 74 -5.27 -7.17 19.42
CA GLY A 74 -6.62 -6.73 19.75
C GLY A 74 -7.57 -7.88 20.09
N ARG A 75 -7.36 -9.08 19.48
CA ARG A 75 -8.20 -10.25 19.70
C ARG A 75 -7.94 -10.97 21.03
N ILE A 76 -6.69 -11.13 21.43
CA ILE A 76 -6.31 -11.91 22.63
C ILE A 76 -5.88 -11.03 23.81
N GLY A 77 -5.73 -9.72 23.61
CA GLY A 77 -5.35 -8.78 24.67
C GLY A 77 -3.90 -8.95 25.18
N TYR A 78 -3.03 -9.59 24.41
CA TYR A 78 -1.64 -9.84 24.82
C TYR A 78 -0.72 -8.73 24.32
N PRO A 79 0.19 -8.21 25.16
CA PRO A 79 1.15 -7.21 24.72
C PRO A 79 2.16 -7.83 23.75
N ASN A 80 2.65 -7.03 22.82
CA ASN A 80 3.78 -7.36 21.97
C ASN A 80 5.05 -6.80 22.60
N GLY A 81 6.01 -7.66 22.94
CA GLY A 81 7.28 -7.28 23.58
C GLY A 81 8.50 -7.93 22.95
N THR A 82 8.36 -9.11 22.34
CA THR A 82 9.43 -9.83 21.65
C THR A 82 9.05 -10.17 20.21
N ILE A 83 10.04 -10.57 19.41
CA ILE A 83 9.81 -11.01 18.02
C ILE A 83 8.91 -12.24 18.00
N GLU A 84 9.14 -13.22 18.87
CA GLU A 84 8.35 -14.44 18.94
C GLU A 84 6.90 -14.16 19.32
N GLU A 85 6.66 -13.19 20.21
CA GLU A 85 5.30 -12.74 20.53
C GLU A 85 4.64 -12.07 19.33
N ALA A 86 5.36 -11.25 18.58
CA ALA A 86 4.86 -10.64 17.34
C ALA A 86 4.52 -11.70 16.27
N GLN A 87 5.39 -12.69 16.08
CA GLN A 87 5.17 -13.83 15.19
C GLN A 87 3.92 -14.63 15.60
N ALA A 88 3.79 -14.95 16.88
CA ALA A 88 2.62 -15.66 17.40
C ALA A 88 1.33 -14.83 17.25
N LEU A 89 1.38 -13.52 17.55
CA LEU A 89 0.26 -12.60 17.36
C LEU A 89 -0.16 -12.48 15.89
N SER A 90 0.78 -12.44 14.96
CA SER A 90 0.48 -12.38 13.53
C SER A 90 -0.32 -13.60 13.07
N THR A 91 0.01 -14.81 13.55
CA THR A 91 -0.73 -16.04 13.18
C THR A 91 -2.18 -16.01 13.66
N VAL A 92 -2.43 -15.50 14.87
CA VAL A 92 -3.80 -15.31 15.41
C VAL A 92 -4.54 -14.23 14.62
N GLY A 93 -3.88 -13.11 14.37
CA GLY A 93 -4.50 -11.98 13.68
C GLY A 93 -4.73 -12.22 12.20
N GLN A 94 -3.81 -12.91 11.51
CA GLN A 94 -3.94 -13.20 10.09
C GLN A 94 -5.21 -14.03 9.79
N SER A 95 -5.49 -15.05 10.59
CA SER A 95 -6.71 -15.85 10.43
C SER A 95 -7.99 -15.02 10.65
N HIS A 96 -7.95 -14.10 11.62
CA HIS A 96 -9.07 -13.20 11.90
C HIS A 96 -9.24 -12.16 10.79
N LEU A 97 -8.16 -11.57 10.31
CA LEU A 97 -8.14 -10.60 9.22
C LEU A 97 -8.71 -11.22 7.93
N MET A 98 -8.28 -12.42 7.55
CA MET A 98 -8.77 -13.10 6.36
C MET A 98 -10.26 -13.45 6.46
N ARG A 99 -10.73 -13.86 7.64
CA ARG A 99 -12.17 -14.07 7.85
C ARG A 99 -12.96 -12.79 7.60
N ARG A 100 -12.50 -11.64 8.12
CA ARG A 100 -13.18 -10.36 7.93
C ARG A 100 -13.15 -9.89 6.47
N TYR A 101 -12.04 -10.08 5.77
CA TYR A 101 -12.00 -9.83 4.32
C TYR A 101 -12.98 -10.72 3.57
N THR A 102 -13.02 -12.03 3.87
CA THR A 102 -13.97 -12.94 3.23
C THR A 102 -15.41 -12.47 3.41
N GLU A 103 -15.82 -12.17 4.64
CA GLU A 103 -17.15 -11.66 4.97
C GLU A 103 -17.47 -10.35 4.22
N SER A 104 -16.49 -9.44 4.09
CA SER A 104 -16.69 -8.17 3.41
C SER A 104 -16.79 -8.30 1.90
N PHE A 105 -15.91 -9.10 1.26
CA PHE A 105 -15.94 -9.34 -0.18
C PHE A 105 -17.15 -10.19 -0.62
N GLU A 106 -17.68 -11.08 0.26
CA GLU A 106 -18.88 -11.86 -0.01
C GLU A 106 -20.11 -10.99 -0.21
N ARG A 107 -20.16 -9.76 0.30
CA ARG A 107 -21.23 -8.78 0.01
C ARG A 107 -21.36 -8.48 -1.49
N TYR A 108 -20.29 -8.69 -2.25
CA TYR A 108 -20.18 -8.48 -3.70
C TYR A 108 -20.10 -9.79 -4.50
N ASP A 109 -20.32 -10.95 -3.85
CA ASP A 109 -20.03 -12.27 -4.45
C ASP A 109 -18.60 -12.41 -5.00
N GLN A 110 -17.67 -11.59 -4.52
CA GLN A 110 -16.28 -11.60 -4.94
C GLN A 110 -15.49 -12.65 -4.14
N LYS A 111 -14.76 -13.50 -4.86
CA LYS A 111 -13.84 -14.45 -4.25
C LYS A 111 -12.47 -13.82 -4.03
N ILE A 112 -11.83 -14.20 -2.94
CA ILE A 112 -10.48 -13.76 -2.59
C ILE A 112 -9.56 -14.96 -2.36
N ALA A 113 -8.26 -14.74 -2.48
CA ALA A 113 -7.24 -15.74 -2.15
C ALA A 113 -6.15 -15.12 -1.27
N GLN A 114 -5.75 -15.82 -0.21
CA GLN A 114 -4.64 -15.42 0.64
C GLN A 114 -3.32 -15.87 0.03
N ILE A 115 -2.34 -14.94 0.01
CA ILE A 115 -0.95 -15.24 -0.31
C ILE A 115 -0.07 -14.66 0.80
N LEU A 116 0.75 -15.51 1.42
CA LEU A 116 1.76 -15.09 2.38
C LEU A 116 3.14 -15.28 1.77
N VAL A 117 3.93 -14.22 1.78
CA VAL A 117 5.30 -14.20 1.24
C VAL A 117 6.24 -13.49 2.22
N THR A 118 7.53 -13.75 2.07
CA THR A 118 8.59 -12.98 2.70
C THR A 118 9.39 -12.25 1.64
N GLN A 119 10.21 -11.28 2.03
CA GLN A 119 11.12 -10.61 1.10
C GLN A 119 12.03 -11.62 0.39
N ASN A 120 12.50 -12.66 1.11
CA ASN A 120 13.30 -13.75 0.54
C ASN A 120 12.59 -14.50 -0.60
N ASP A 121 11.26 -14.62 -0.54
CA ASP A 121 10.49 -15.27 -1.60
C ASP A 121 10.45 -14.38 -2.85
N LEU A 122 10.41 -13.07 -2.68
CA LEU A 122 10.42 -12.10 -3.78
C LEU A 122 11.82 -11.91 -4.39
N ASP A 123 12.88 -12.05 -3.61
CA ASP A 123 14.27 -11.93 -4.07
C ASP A 123 14.75 -13.19 -4.80
N SER A 124 14.12 -14.33 -4.58
CA SER A 124 14.43 -15.59 -5.27
C SER A 124 13.77 -15.65 -6.63
N ALA A 125 14.52 -15.65 -7.71
CA ALA A 125 13.98 -15.67 -9.09
C ALA A 125 13.00 -16.83 -9.35
N GLU A 126 13.26 -18.03 -8.80
CA GLU A 126 12.37 -19.19 -8.95
C GLU A 126 11.07 -19.00 -8.17
N ARG A 127 11.15 -18.60 -6.88
CA ARG A 127 9.98 -18.39 -6.04
C ARG A 127 9.15 -17.23 -6.53
N PHE A 128 9.79 -16.17 -6.97
CA PHE A 128 9.12 -15.01 -7.57
C PHE A 128 8.36 -15.38 -8.84
N THR A 129 8.95 -16.22 -9.71
CA THR A 129 8.26 -16.74 -10.89
C THR A 129 7.00 -17.54 -10.51
N ASN A 130 7.09 -18.39 -9.49
CA ASN A 130 5.94 -19.14 -8.98
C ASN A 130 4.88 -18.23 -8.37
N PHE A 131 5.30 -17.20 -7.61
CA PHE A 131 4.41 -16.17 -7.09
C PHE A 131 3.66 -15.44 -8.22
N LYS A 132 4.39 -14.95 -9.23
CA LYS A 132 3.81 -14.26 -10.40
C LYS A 132 2.79 -15.16 -11.13
N ASN A 133 3.15 -16.40 -11.43
CA ASN A 133 2.24 -17.35 -12.09
C ASN A 133 0.97 -17.59 -11.27
N THR A 134 1.08 -17.68 -9.95
CA THR A 134 -0.08 -17.83 -9.05
C THR A 134 -0.98 -16.59 -9.13
N ILE A 135 -0.41 -15.39 -9.08
CA ILE A 135 -1.15 -14.12 -9.22
C ILE A 135 -1.89 -14.08 -10.57
N GLU A 136 -1.21 -14.36 -11.68
CA GLU A 136 -1.83 -14.33 -13.01
C GLU A 136 -3.02 -15.32 -13.09
N THR A 137 -2.84 -16.53 -12.58
CA THR A 137 -3.91 -17.53 -12.54
C THR A 137 -5.11 -17.08 -11.70
N LEU A 138 -4.88 -16.45 -10.53
CA LEU A 138 -5.95 -15.94 -9.70
C LEU A 138 -6.72 -14.81 -10.38
N LEU A 139 -6.01 -13.90 -11.05
CA LEU A 139 -6.62 -12.80 -11.80
C LEU A 139 -7.43 -13.31 -12.98
N GLU A 140 -6.93 -14.29 -13.73
CA GLU A 140 -7.67 -14.97 -14.82
C GLU A 140 -8.96 -15.62 -14.30
N TRP A 141 -8.97 -16.15 -13.08
CA TRP A 141 -10.16 -16.70 -12.44
C TRP A 141 -11.09 -15.64 -11.85
N GLY A 142 -10.74 -14.35 -11.94
CA GLY A 142 -11.52 -13.26 -11.37
C GLY A 142 -11.42 -13.16 -9.85
N ILE A 143 -10.42 -13.79 -9.23
CA ILE A 143 -10.19 -13.81 -7.78
C ILE A 143 -9.28 -12.65 -7.40
N VAL A 144 -9.61 -11.93 -6.32
CA VAL A 144 -8.76 -10.85 -5.78
C VAL A 144 -7.71 -11.45 -4.85
N PRO A 145 -6.39 -11.33 -5.18
CA PRO A 145 -5.32 -11.76 -4.29
C PRO A 145 -5.18 -10.80 -3.09
N ILE A 146 -5.19 -11.34 -1.87
CA ILE A 146 -4.85 -10.64 -0.63
C ILE A 146 -3.46 -11.10 -0.21
N ILE A 147 -2.48 -10.21 -0.36
CA ILE A 147 -1.07 -10.49 -0.10
C ILE A 147 -0.70 -9.90 1.26
N ASN A 148 0.04 -10.62 2.06
CA ASN A 148 0.62 -10.11 3.31
C ASN A 148 1.99 -10.74 3.55
N GLU A 149 2.77 -10.10 4.41
CA GLU A 149 4.01 -10.69 4.94
C GLU A 149 3.70 -11.97 5.71
N ASN A 150 4.55 -12.98 5.54
CA ASN A 150 4.52 -14.18 6.38
C ASN A 150 5.28 -13.92 7.70
N ASP A 151 4.72 -13.07 8.53
CA ASP A 151 5.28 -12.68 9.82
C ASP A 151 5.63 -13.88 10.71
N ALA A 152 5.02 -15.05 10.50
CA ALA A 152 5.29 -16.23 11.31
C ALA A 152 6.74 -16.75 11.19
N VAL A 153 7.41 -16.43 10.09
CA VAL A 153 8.78 -16.87 9.78
C VAL A 153 9.72 -15.71 9.45
N ALA A 154 9.20 -14.51 9.23
CA ALA A 154 9.98 -13.29 9.01
C ALA A 154 10.54 -12.79 10.34
N THR A 155 11.77 -12.26 10.33
CA THR A 155 12.44 -11.76 11.54
C THR A 155 12.90 -10.32 11.39
N GLU A 156 13.54 -9.97 10.30
CA GLU A 156 14.05 -8.62 10.06
C GLU A 156 12.90 -7.67 9.69
N GLU A 157 11.97 -8.11 8.89
CA GLU A 157 10.81 -7.37 8.41
C GLU A 157 9.85 -7.00 9.55
N ILE A 158 9.68 -7.86 10.55
CA ILE A 158 8.88 -7.56 11.74
C ILE A 158 9.43 -6.36 12.52
N GLN A 159 10.74 -6.19 12.56
CA GLN A 159 11.38 -5.04 13.22
C GLN A 159 11.16 -3.73 12.44
N ILE A 160 11.08 -3.82 11.13
CA ILE A 160 10.91 -2.67 10.23
C ILE A 160 9.43 -2.38 9.95
N GLY A 161 8.56 -3.41 10.05
CA GLY A 161 7.11 -3.30 9.89
C GLY A 161 6.68 -2.96 8.45
N ASP A 162 7.31 -3.57 7.42
CA ASP A 162 7.40 -2.92 6.12
C ASP A 162 6.70 -3.62 4.96
N ASN A 163 5.38 -3.72 5.05
CA ASN A 163 4.57 -4.04 3.87
C ASN A 163 4.58 -2.92 2.80
N ASP A 164 5.25 -1.79 3.04
CA ASP A 164 5.42 -0.74 2.04
C ASP A 164 6.42 -1.21 0.97
N MET A 165 7.57 -1.78 1.37
CA MET A 165 8.55 -2.36 0.44
C MET A 165 7.99 -3.62 -0.24
N LEU A 166 7.29 -4.47 0.52
CA LEU A 166 6.59 -5.63 -0.04
C LEU A 166 5.64 -5.21 -1.17
N SER A 167 4.80 -4.18 -0.94
CA SER A 167 3.86 -3.70 -1.94
C SER A 167 4.54 -3.12 -3.17
N SER A 168 5.71 -2.50 -2.99
CA SER A 168 6.53 -1.98 -4.09
C SER A 168 7.12 -3.10 -4.93
N SER A 169 7.69 -4.12 -4.29
CA SER A 169 8.21 -5.31 -4.97
C SER A 169 7.10 -6.06 -5.72
N VAL A 170 5.93 -6.19 -5.10
CA VAL A 170 4.75 -6.78 -5.77
C VAL A 170 4.35 -5.94 -6.98
N ALA A 171 4.20 -4.61 -6.84
CA ALA A 171 3.75 -3.74 -7.92
C ALA A 171 4.68 -3.81 -9.14
N VAL A 172 6.00 -3.76 -8.90
CA VAL A 172 7.00 -3.92 -9.97
C VAL A 172 6.93 -5.32 -10.58
N GLY A 173 6.84 -6.33 -9.74
CA GLY A 173 6.93 -7.72 -10.18
C GLY A 173 5.74 -8.24 -10.98
N VAL A 174 4.56 -7.68 -10.75
CA VAL A 174 3.34 -8.04 -11.52
C VAL A 174 3.04 -7.05 -12.64
N ASP A 175 3.99 -6.19 -12.98
CA ASP A 175 3.83 -5.15 -14.01
C ASP A 175 2.58 -4.29 -13.77
N ALA A 176 2.37 -3.83 -12.52
CA ALA A 176 1.23 -2.99 -12.19
C ALA A 176 1.30 -1.63 -12.91
N GLY A 177 0.15 -1.08 -13.27
CA GLY A 177 0.06 0.26 -13.84
C GLY A 177 -0.05 1.37 -12.79
N LEU A 178 -0.32 1.00 -11.52
CA LEU A 178 -0.48 1.93 -10.40
C LEU A 178 -0.25 1.22 -9.06
N LEU A 179 0.49 1.88 -8.15
CA LEU A 179 0.51 1.55 -6.72
C LEU A 179 -0.23 2.64 -5.93
N VAL A 180 -1.18 2.23 -5.08
CA VAL A 180 -1.86 3.13 -4.13
C VAL A 180 -1.55 2.68 -2.71
N THR A 181 -0.84 3.51 -1.94
CA THR A 181 -0.58 3.28 -0.52
C THR A 181 -1.58 4.08 0.32
N LEU A 182 -2.50 3.38 0.95
CA LEU A 182 -3.52 3.94 1.82
C LEU A 182 -3.04 4.00 3.27
N THR A 183 -3.12 5.18 3.87
CA THR A 183 -2.60 5.50 5.20
C THR A 183 -3.57 6.39 5.99
N ASP A 184 -3.28 6.67 7.24
CA ASP A 184 -4.06 7.56 8.11
C ASP A 184 -3.82 9.06 7.83
N VAL A 185 -2.80 9.40 7.02
CA VAL A 185 -2.49 10.78 6.61
C VAL A 185 -2.83 11.03 5.14
N GLY A 186 -3.00 12.30 4.77
CA GLY A 186 -3.47 12.69 3.43
C GLY A 186 -2.44 12.60 2.30
N GLY A 187 -1.20 12.22 2.59
CA GLY A 187 -0.07 12.18 1.67
C GLY A 187 1.23 12.50 2.39
N VAL A 188 2.23 12.95 1.66
CA VAL A 188 3.49 13.49 2.19
C VAL A 188 3.31 14.99 2.45
N TYR A 189 3.86 15.48 3.55
CA TYR A 189 3.73 16.87 3.98
C TYR A 189 5.10 17.51 4.18
N THR A 190 5.15 18.84 4.14
CA THR A 190 6.36 19.64 4.39
C THR A 190 6.86 19.57 5.84
N SER A 191 6.05 19.04 6.75
CA SER A 191 6.38 18.72 8.15
C SER A 191 5.29 17.81 8.71
N ASN A 192 5.44 17.33 9.96
CA ASN A 192 4.42 16.47 10.59
C ASN A 192 3.08 17.23 10.79
N PRO A 193 2.01 16.90 10.06
CA PRO A 193 0.74 17.64 10.16
C PRO A 193 0.00 17.45 11.50
N LYS A 194 0.43 16.48 12.33
CA LYS A 194 -0.12 16.29 13.70
C LYS A 194 0.50 17.26 14.71
N GLU A 195 1.67 17.80 14.40
CA GLU A 195 2.45 18.69 15.26
C GLU A 195 2.47 20.13 14.74
N ASN A 196 2.45 20.30 13.43
CA ASN A 196 2.47 21.60 12.78
C ASN A 196 1.19 21.82 11.93
N PRO A 197 0.29 22.71 12.34
CA PRO A 197 -0.93 23.02 11.58
C PRO A 197 -0.67 23.73 10.24
N ASP A 198 0.53 24.31 10.05
CA ASP A 198 0.93 24.97 8.81
C ASP A 198 1.60 23.99 7.82
N ALA A 199 1.64 22.70 8.14
CA ALA A 199 2.16 21.68 7.25
C ALA A 199 1.33 21.60 5.96
N GLU A 200 1.96 21.81 4.82
CA GLU A 200 1.33 21.73 3.51
C GLU A 200 1.56 20.34 2.89
N ARG A 201 0.55 19.82 2.24
CA ARG A 201 0.68 18.55 1.51
C ARG A 201 1.45 18.78 0.22
N ILE A 202 2.48 17.97 0.01
CA ILE A 202 3.25 17.90 -1.24
C ILE A 202 2.37 17.19 -2.28
N GLU A 203 2.06 17.89 -3.38
CA GLU A 203 1.16 17.36 -4.41
C GLU A 203 1.84 16.27 -5.25
N ALA A 204 3.11 16.47 -5.60
CA ALA A 204 3.87 15.57 -6.45
C ALA A 204 5.33 15.45 -5.99
N VAL A 205 5.87 14.25 -6.14
CA VAL A 205 7.28 13.93 -5.92
C VAL A 205 7.84 13.40 -7.24
N GLY A 206 8.97 13.94 -7.64
CA GLY A 206 9.69 13.56 -8.84
C GLY A 206 11.13 14.04 -8.70
N TYR A 207 11.54 15.05 -9.47
CA TYR A 207 12.89 15.60 -9.37
C TYR A 207 13.26 16.23 -8.01
N ASN A 208 12.24 16.55 -7.20
CA ASN A 208 12.38 17.05 -5.83
C ASN A 208 12.45 15.91 -4.78
N TYR A 209 12.68 14.68 -5.20
CA TYR A 209 12.70 13.53 -4.27
C TYR A 209 13.74 13.70 -3.15
N GLY A 210 14.94 14.18 -3.48
CA GLY A 210 16.00 14.43 -2.48
C GLY A 210 15.55 15.39 -1.38
N ASP A 211 14.93 16.52 -1.74
CA ASP A 211 14.42 17.50 -0.79
C ASP A 211 13.28 16.91 0.07
N VAL A 212 12.40 16.11 -0.56
CA VAL A 212 11.30 15.44 0.14
C VAL A 212 11.84 14.39 1.13
N GLN A 213 12.88 13.65 0.74
CA GLN A 213 13.50 12.67 1.61
C GLN A 213 14.13 13.34 2.84
N GLU A 214 14.83 14.46 2.68
CA GLU A 214 15.39 15.23 3.79
C GLU A 214 14.29 15.68 4.76
N ILE A 215 13.19 16.23 4.26
CA ILE A 215 12.03 16.64 5.08
C ILE A 215 11.46 15.45 5.87
N VAL A 216 11.34 14.30 5.22
CA VAL A 216 10.79 13.09 5.85
C VAL A 216 11.74 12.52 6.90
N ASP A 217 13.06 12.54 6.64
CA ASP A 217 14.09 12.09 7.58
C ASP A 217 14.16 12.98 8.82
N GLU A 218 14.06 14.29 8.66
CA GLU A 218 14.00 15.25 9.77
C GLU A 218 12.73 15.10 10.61
N SER A 219 11.60 14.76 9.97
CA SER A 219 10.30 14.61 10.64
C SER A 219 10.13 13.27 11.34
N ALA A 220 11.01 12.30 11.08
CA ALA A 220 10.96 10.97 11.65
C ALA A 220 11.48 10.99 13.09
N THR A 221 10.59 11.16 14.07
CA THR A 221 10.89 10.78 15.44
C THR A 221 11.13 9.26 15.49
N ALA A 222 12.18 8.83 16.17
CA ALA A 222 12.79 7.49 16.19
C ALA A 222 11.87 6.28 16.50
N LYS A 223 10.56 6.45 16.52
CA LYS A 223 9.55 5.42 16.82
C LYS A 223 8.59 5.06 15.69
N PHE A 224 8.60 5.79 14.56
CA PHE A 224 7.63 5.52 13.48
C PHE A 224 8.29 5.68 12.10
N GLY A 225 8.95 4.63 11.62
CA GLY A 225 9.45 4.51 10.24
C GLY A 225 8.37 4.53 9.14
N GLY A 226 7.11 4.83 9.50
CA GLY A 226 5.99 4.67 8.60
C GLY A 226 5.95 5.58 7.37
N ILE A 227 6.45 6.82 7.43
CA ILE A 227 6.42 7.71 6.26
C ILE A 227 7.67 7.53 5.39
N GLN A 228 8.83 7.28 5.99
CA GLN A 228 10.08 7.04 5.27
C GLN A 228 9.95 5.83 4.34
N THR A 229 9.46 4.69 4.86
CA THR A 229 9.28 3.47 4.08
C THR A 229 8.25 3.63 2.96
N LYS A 230 7.16 4.39 3.22
CA LYS A 230 6.16 4.71 2.19
C LYS A 230 6.74 5.57 1.06
N VAL A 231 7.52 6.59 1.42
CA VAL A 231 8.18 7.48 0.46
C VAL A 231 9.22 6.71 -0.36
N ALA A 232 10.08 5.92 0.30
CA ALA A 232 11.07 5.08 -0.36
C ALA A 232 10.42 4.04 -1.28
N GLY A 233 9.38 3.35 -0.81
CA GLY A 233 8.66 2.37 -1.61
C GLY A 233 7.95 2.98 -2.82
N ALA A 234 7.26 4.11 -2.64
CA ALA A 234 6.61 4.81 -3.74
C ALA A 234 7.61 5.34 -4.78
N HIS A 235 8.77 5.84 -4.30
CA HIS A 235 9.84 6.29 -5.19
C HIS A 235 10.42 5.14 -6.00
N SER A 236 10.76 4.01 -5.38
CA SER A 236 11.32 2.84 -6.08
C SER A 236 10.40 2.32 -7.20
N VAL A 237 9.09 2.43 -7.01
CA VAL A 237 8.08 2.09 -8.02
C VAL A 237 8.06 3.14 -9.15
N SER A 238 8.19 4.42 -8.81
CA SER A 238 8.22 5.51 -9.80
C SER A 238 9.46 5.46 -10.71
N GLU A 239 10.62 5.07 -10.18
CA GLU A 239 11.85 4.80 -10.96
C GLU A 239 11.68 3.68 -12.00
N ARG A 240 10.71 2.79 -11.79
CA ARG A 240 10.34 1.71 -12.73
C ARG A 240 9.24 2.13 -13.71
N GLY A 241 8.96 3.42 -13.79
CA GLY A 241 7.96 3.97 -14.69
C GLY A 241 6.52 3.78 -14.24
N ILE A 242 6.24 3.33 -13.02
CA ILE A 242 4.90 3.10 -12.48
C ILE A 242 4.52 4.26 -11.57
N PRO A 243 3.41 4.99 -11.79
CA PRO A 243 2.96 6.00 -10.85
C PRO A 243 2.60 5.36 -9.50
N ALA A 244 2.99 6.01 -8.40
CA ALA A 244 2.62 5.59 -7.06
C ALA A 244 1.94 6.75 -6.32
N ILE A 245 0.90 6.46 -5.52
CA ILE A 245 0.14 7.49 -4.80
C ILE A 245 0.04 7.10 -3.33
N ILE A 246 0.39 8.05 -2.45
CA ILE A 246 0.15 7.94 -1.01
C ILE A 246 -1.08 8.79 -0.69
N ALA A 247 -2.12 8.17 -0.12
CA ALA A 247 -3.39 8.85 0.14
C ALA A 247 -4.05 8.39 1.46
N ARG A 248 -5.01 9.18 1.96
CA ARG A 248 -5.74 8.87 3.19
C ARG A 248 -6.81 7.81 2.94
N SER A 249 -6.74 6.70 3.68
CA SER A 249 -7.70 5.59 3.59
C SER A 249 -9.13 5.96 4.00
N THR A 250 -9.28 6.91 4.93
CA THR A 250 -10.60 7.35 5.42
C THR A 250 -11.28 8.36 4.51
N LYS A 251 -10.62 8.80 3.42
CA LYS A 251 -11.24 9.69 2.46
C LYS A 251 -12.25 8.92 1.61
N GLU A 252 -13.44 9.47 1.44
CA GLU A 252 -14.49 8.87 0.63
C GLU A 252 -14.04 8.74 -0.83
N ASP A 253 -14.32 7.59 -1.43
CA ASP A 253 -14.05 7.27 -2.84
C ASP A 253 -12.60 7.53 -3.29
N VAL A 254 -11.64 7.36 -2.36
CA VAL A 254 -10.25 7.78 -2.59
C VAL A 254 -9.64 7.16 -3.84
N VAL A 255 -9.87 5.88 -4.08
CA VAL A 255 -9.29 5.16 -5.22
C VAL A 255 -10.05 5.49 -6.52
N GLU A 256 -11.38 5.63 -6.44
CA GLU A 256 -12.20 6.06 -7.58
C GLU A 256 -11.79 7.45 -8.05
N ARG A 257 -11.60 8.40 -7.15
CA ARG A 257 -11.13 9.76 -7.46
C ARG A 257 -9.73 9.78 -8.09
N ILE A 258 -8.85 8.83 -7.71
CA ILE A 258 -7.54 8.68 -8.36
C ILE A 258 -7.70 8.29 -9.83
N VAL A 259 -8.56 7.32 -10.13
CA VAL A 259 -8.79 6.88 -11.52
C VAL A 259 -9.66 7.85 -12.33
N ASP A 260 -10.28 8.82 -11.68
CA ASP A 260 -10.95 9.97 -12.30
C ASP A 260 -10.01 11.18 -12.47
N GLU A 261 -8.70 10.99 -12.38
CA GLU A 261 -7.63 12.01 -12.54
C GLU A 261 -7.67 13.14 -11.49
N GLU A 262 -8.38 12.97 -10.37
CA GLU A 262 -8.42 14.00 -9.33
C GLU A 262 -7.12 14.11 -8.55
N ALA A 263 -6.86 15.31 -8.03
CA ALA A 263 -5.68 15.61 -7.18
C ALA A 263 -5.83 15.03 -5.77
N VAL A 264 -5.70 13.71 -5.63
CA VAL A 264 -5.78 13.00 -4.36
C VAL A 264 -4.40 12.55 -3.91
N GLY A 265 -4.09 12.78 -2.64
CA GLY A 265 -2.82 12.33 -2.05
C GLY A 265 -1.59 13.03 -2.62
N THR A 266 -0.45 12.39 -2.44
CA THR A 266 0.83 12.75 -3.05
C THR A 266 1.15 11.72 -4.13
N ILE A 267 1.33 12.17 -5.38
CA ILE A 267 1.72 11.31 -6.49
C ILE A 267 3.22 11.33 -6.69
N PHE A 268 3.83 10.16 -6.82
CA PHE A 268 5.20 9.97 -7.28
C PHE A 268 5.16 9.85 -8.79
N VAL A 269 5.80 10.81 -9.44
CA VAL A 269 5.80 10.95 -10.90
C VAL A 269 6.76 9.92 -11.49
N PRO A 270 6.28 9.00 -12.34
CA PRO A 270 7.14 7.99 -12.92
C PRO A 270 8.23 8.63 -13.78
N GLU A 271 9.44 8.08 -13.69
CA GLU A 271 10.48 8.44 -14.63
C GLU A 271 10.09 7.95 -16.02
N ASP A 272 10.23 8.82 -17.03
CA ASP A 272 10.04 8.41 -18.42
C ASP A 272 11.21 7.49 -18.80
N THR A 273 10.96 6.18 -18.80
CA THR A 273 11.94 5.16 -19.26
C THR A 273 12.09 5.15 -20.78
N THR A 274 11.52 6.13 -21.48
CA THR A 274 11.58 6.28 -22.94
C THR A 274 12.09 7.68 -23.30
N ASP A 275 13.38 7.92 -23.07
CA ASP A 275 14.19 8.81 -23.89
C ASP A 275 15.28 7.92 -24.54
N ASP A 276 14.91 7.24 -25.62
CA ASP A 276 15.77 6.79 -26.71
C ASP A 276 15.02 6.95 -28.03
#